data_fe3ad50a9516f76735fe23205970afc1
#
_entry.id   fe3ad50a9516f76735fe23205970afc1
#
_cell.length_a   1.000
_cell.length_b   1.000
_cell.length_c   1.000
_cell.angle_alpha   90.00
_cell.angle_beta   90.00
_cell.angle_gamma   90.00
#
_symmetry.space_group_name_H-M   'P 1'
#
loop_
_entity.id
_entity.type
_entity.pdbx_description
1 polymer ?
#
loop_
_entity_poly.entity_id
_entity_poly.type
_entity_poly.pdbx_seq_one_letter_code
_entity_poly.pdbx_strand_id
1 'polypeptide(L)'
;MRIIAATILKRSVIIMMFFLCILQDAFFGALAGIGFASISNPPRNAYPYCALISGTGHGVRYVLMNNGYHQESLIVASFVAALVIGFMAVGLANKAKCPPETFSFPSLLPMIPGMYAYRTVEGMVMCLSTQDEELFNHYLYLCTSNGFTCVFDILGMVLGVTLPIFILSRMSYRVTRNMY
;
A
#
# COMPACT_ATOMS: atom_id res chain seq x y z
N MET A 1 17.45 -10.43 -39.39
CA MET A 1 16.74 -11.50 -38.67
C MET A 1 17.23 -11.69 -37.23
N ARG A 2 18.54 -11.89 -36.97
CA ARG A 2 19.09 -12.09 -35.60
C ARG A 2 18.87 -10.93 -34.64
N ILE A 3 18.94 -9.66 -35.09
CA ILE A 3 18.73 -8.48 -34.24
C ILE A 3 17.28 -8.36 -33.76
N ILE A 4 16.31 -8.63 -34.64
CA ILE A 4 14.86 -8.59 -34.31
C ILE A 4 14.53 -9.69 -33.30
N ALA A 5 15.04 -10.89 -33.48
CA ALA A 5 14.84 -12.01 -32.54
C ALA A 5 15.44 -11.69 -31.15
N ALA A 6 16.63 -11.11 -31.09
CA ALA A 6 17.26 -10.70 -29.85
C ALA A 6 16.46 -9.61 -29.12
N THR A 7 15.89 -8.65 -29.85
CA THR A 7 15.04 -7.58 -29.28
C THR A 7 13.73 -8.14 -28.72
N ILE A 8 13.10 -9.08 -29.44
CA ILE A 8 11.86 -9.74 -28.98
C ILE A 8 12.15 -10.57 -27.72
N LEU A 9 13.23 -11.35 -27.72
CA LEU A 9 13.62 -12.17 -26.57
C LEU A 9 13.91 -11.28 -25.34
N LYS A 10 14.65 -10.19 -25.51
CA LYS A 10 14.93 -9.24 -24.42
C LYS A 10 13.65 -8.63 -23.86
N ARG A 11 12.69 -8.29 -24.72
CA ARG A 11 11.40 -7.72 -24.31
C ARG A 11 10.56 -8.76 -23.52
N SER A 12 10.53 -10.01 -23.97
CA SER A 12 9.83 -11.10 -23.28
C SER A 12 10.44 -11.37 -21.90
N VAL A 13 11.75 -11.36 -21.77
CA VAL A 13 12.45 -11.55 -20.48
C VAL A 13 12.10 -10.40 -19.51
N ILE A 14 12.11 -9.14 -19.99
CA ILE A 14 11.75 -7.98 -19.15
C ILE A 14 10.31 -8.09 -18.65
N ILE A 15 9.36 -8.45 -19.52
CA ILE A 15 7.95 -8.62 -19.14
C ILE A 15 7.79 -9.76 -18.11
N MET A 16 8.49 -10.88 -18.33
CA MET A 16 8.47 -12.00 -17.39
C MET A 16 9.03 -11.62 -16.03
N MET A 17 10.17 -10.91 -15.99
CA MET A 17 10.76 -10.43 -14.74
C MET A 17 9.83 -9.43 -14.02
N PHE A 18 9.20 -8.52 -14.74
CA PHE A 18 8.23 -7.58 -14.18
C PHE A 18 7.05 -8.32 -13.52
N PHE A 19 6.51 -9.33 -14.21
CA PHE A 19 5.41 -10.14 -13.66
C PHE A 19 5.82 -10.93 -12.42
N LEU A 20 7.04 -11.50 -12.39
CA LEU A 20 7.59 -12.18 -11.22
C LEU A 20 7.75 -11.23 -10.03
N CYS A 21 8.20 -10.00 -10.26
CA CYS A 21 8.32 -8.98 -9.21
C CYS A 21 6.95 -8.59 -8.64
N ILE A 22 5.92 -8.47 -9.48
CA ILE A 22 4.54 -8.21 -9.01
C ILE A 22 4.06 -9.35 -8.11
N LEU A 23 4.25 -10.61 -8.54
CA LEU A 23 3.85 -11.78 -7.75
C LEU A 23 4.60 -11.85 -6.42
N GLN A 24 5.88 -11.54 -6.44
CA GLN A 24 6.71 -11.50 -5.24
C GLN A 24 6.21 -10.43 -4.25
N ASP A 25 5.98 -9.20 -4.71
CA ASP A 25 5.47 -8.10 -3.87
C ASP A 25 4.08 -8.42 -3.32
N ALA A 26 3.17 -8.94 -4.17
CA ALA A 26 1.85 -9.37 -3.76
C ALA A 26 1.88 -10.51 -2.73
N PHE A 27 2.79 -11.47 -2.89
CA PHE A 27 2.95 -12.57 -1.95
C PHE A 27 3.44 -12.10 -0.57
N PHE A 28 4.48 -11.27 -0.53
CA PHE A 28 4.97 -10.71 0.74
C PHE A 28 3.96 -9.74 1.36
N GLY A 29 3.25 -8.96 0.54
CA GLY A 29 2.15 -8.12 0.98
C GLY A 29 1.02 -8.95 1.62
N ALA A 30 0.66 -10.09 1.04
CA ALA A 30 -0.34 -11.00 1.61
C ALA A 30 0.11 -11.59 2.96
N LEU A 31 1.37 -12.02 3.08
CA LEU A 31 1.93 -12.51 4.34
C LEU A 31 1.94 -11.43 5.43
N ALA A 32 2.36 -10.22 5.07
CA ALA A 32 2.35 -9.09 5.99
C ALA A 32 0.93 -8.72 6.44
N GLY A 33 -0.05 -8.74 5.50
CA GLY A 33 -1.46 -8.52 5.83
C GLY A 33 -2.02 -9.54 6.82
N ILE A 34 -1.65 -10.83 6.71
CA ILE A 34 -1.98 -11.86 7.71
C ILE A 34 -1.33 -11.54 9.05
N GLY A 35 -0.05 -11.16 9.05
CA GLY A 35 0.67 -10.79 10.27
C GLY A 35 0.01 -9.63 11.01
N PHE A 36 -0.34 -8.56 10.30
CA PHE A 36 -1.04 -7.42 10.90
C PHE A 36 -2.48 -7.75 11.30
N ALA A 37 -3.18 -8.60 10.55
CA ALA A 37 -4.51 -9.08 10.93
C ALA A 37 -4.47 -9.81 12.29
N SER A 38 -3.40 -10.56 12.57
CA SER A 38 -3.25 -11.29 13.83
C SER A 38 -3.25 -10.39 15.06
N ILE A 39 -2.81 -9.13 14.92
CA ILE A 39 -2.86 -8.14 16.01
C ILE A 39 -4.30 -7.79 16.38
N SER A 40 -5.19 -7.69 15.37
CA SER A 40 -6.61 -7.37 15.56
C SER A 40 -7.46 -8.59 15.95
N ASN A 41 -6.88 -9.80 15.96
CA ASN A 41 -7.52 -11.07 16.31
C ASN A 41 -8.91 -11.28 15.65
N PRO A 42 -9.02 -11.17 14.32
CA PRO A 42 -10.29 -11.35 13.62
C PRO A 42 -10.72 -12.81 13.63
N PRO A 43 -11.97 -13.12 13.28
CA PRO A 43 -12.43 -14.50 13.10
C PRO A 43 -11.55 -15.25 12.10
N ARG A 44 -11.33 -16.54 12.33
CA ARG A 44 -10.42 -17.38 11.50
C ARG A 44 -10.76 -17.35 10.01
N ASN A 45 -12.03 -17.21 9.66
CA ASN A 45 -12.50 -17.11 8.28
C ASN A 45 -12.10 -15.76 7.59
N ALA A 46 -11.67 -14.75 8.35
CA ALA A 46 -11.26 -13.45 7.81
C ALA A 46 -9.82 -13.44 7.24
N TYR A 47 -8.93 -14.28 7.74
CA TYR A 47 -7.51 -14.28 7.34
C TYR A 47 -7.25 -14.47 5.83
N PRO A 48 -7.93 -15.39 5.13
CA PRO A 48 -7.75 -15.52 3.68
C PRO A 48 -8.14 -14.24 2.91
N TYR A 49 -9.15 -13.53 3.39
CA TYR A 49 -9.57 -12.27 2.79
C TYR A 49 -8.57 -11.14 3.07
N CYS A 50 -8.00 -11.08 4.28
CA CYS A 50 -6.91 -10.15 4.59
C CYS A 50 -5.71 -10.38 3.67
N ALA A 51 -5.30 -11.64 3.48
CA ALA A 51 -4.21 -12.00 2.58
C ALA A 51 -4.48 -11.58 1.14
N LEU A 52 -5.68 -11.91 0.63
CA LEU A 52 -6.08 -11.58 -0.74
C LEU A 52 -6.10 -10.08 -0.98
N ILE A 53 -6.73 -9.32 -0.09
CA ILE A 53 -6.88 -7.87 -0.22
C ILE A 53 -5.51 -7.18 -0.11
N SER A 54 -4.70 -7.57 0.87
CA SER A 54 -3.37 -7.01 1.06
C SER A 54 -2.44 -7.30 -0.13
N GLY A 55 -2.39 -8.56 -0.59
CA GLY A 55 -1.59 -8.93 -1.76
C GLY A 55 -2.03 -8.19 -3.03
N THR A 56 -3.35 -8.03 -3.24
CA THR A 56 -3.85 -7.27 -4.39
C THR A 56 -3.48 -5.78 -4.29
N GLY A 57 -3.64 -5.16 -3.12
CA GLY A 57 -3.27 -3.77 -2.90
C GLY A 57 -1.78 -3.52 -3.17
N HIS A 58 -0.91 -4.38 -2.66
CA HIS A 58 0.53 -4.33 -2.92
C HIS A 58 0.86 -4.48 -4.40
N GLY A 59 0.28 -5.48 -5.09
CA GLY A 59 0.48 -5.69 -6.51
C GLY A 59 0.05 -4.48 -7.35
N VAL A 60 -1.10 -3.87 -7.05
CA VAL A 60 -1.59 -2.66 -7.73
C VAL A 60 -0.61 -1.49 -7.52
N ARG A 61 -0.17 -1.26 -6.28
CA ARG A 61 0.81 -0.22 -5.98
C ARG A 61 2.13 -0.42 -6.74
N TYR A 62 2.63 -1.65 -6.75
CA TYR A 62 3.84 -2.00 -7.47
C TYR A 62 3.73 -1.72 -8.97
N VAL A 63 2.63 -2.12 -9.60
CA VAL A 63 2.38 -1.88 -11.02
C VAL A 63 2.37 -0.38 -11.33
N LEU A 64 1.68 0.44 -10.53
CA LEU A 64 1.60 1.88 -10.75
C LEU A 64 2.96 2.58 -10.59
N MET A 65 3.78 2.12 -9.66
CA MET A 65 5.10 2.69 -9.42
C MET A 65 6.15 2.27 -10.46
N ASN A 66 5.98 1.11 -11.12
CA ASN A 66 7.03 0.49 -11.93
C ASN A 66 6.61 0.17 -13.38
N ASN A 67 5.50 0.72 -13.90
CA ASN A 67 4.97 0.37 -15.21
C ASN A 67 5.80 0.86 -16.43
N GLY A 68 6.87 1.62 -16.20
CA GLY A 68 7.83 2.05 -17.22
C GLY A 68 7.37 3.15 -18.18
N TYR A 69 6.06 3.44 -18.29
CA TYR A 69 5.50 4.50 -19.13
C TYR A 69 5.30 5.82 -18.38
N HIS A 70 4.74 5.75 -17.20
CA HIS A 70 4.63 6.85 -16.25
C HIS A 70 4.89 6.29 -14.86
N GLN A 71 6.01 6.68 -14.26
CA GLN A 71 6.28 6.36 -12.87
C GLN A 71 5.42 7.30 -12.01
N GLU A 72 4.29 6.78 -11.56
CA GLU A 72 3.41 7.54 -10.66
C GLU A 72 4.11 7.85 -9.34
N SER A 73 3.76 8.98 -8.76
CA SER A 73 4.26 9.31 -7.43
C SER A 73 3.77 8.26 -6.42
N LEU A 74 4.57 8.01 -5.38
CA LEU A 74 4.23 7.11 -4.29
C LEU A 74 2.81 7.38 -3.74
N ILE A 75 2.48 8.65 -3.55
CA ILE A 75 1.20 9.12 -2.99
C ILE A 75 0.02 8.70 -3.88
N VAL A 76 0.13 8.91 -5.21
CA VAL A 76 -0.93 8.54 -6.15
C VAL A 76 -1.09 7.02 -6.22
N ALA A 77 0.02 6.29 -6.30
CA ALA A 77 0.01 4.83 -6.33
C ALA A 77 -0.61 4.23 -5.06
N SER A 78 -0.25 4.76 -3.89
CA SER A 78 -0.81 4.34 -2.60
C SER A 78 -2.29 4.67 -2.48
N PHE A 79 -2.73 5.85 -2.93
CA PHE A 79 -4.13 6.24 -2.96
C PHE A 79 -4.98 5.28 -3.81
N VAL A 80 -4.53 4.98 -5.04
CA VAL A 80 -5.26 4.06 -5.93
C VAL A 80 -5.27 2.64 -5.37
N ALA A 81 -4.15 2.17 -4.82
CA ALA A 81 -4.10 0.86 -4.17
C ALA A 81 -5.06 0.79 -2.97
N ALA A 82 -5.13 1.84 -2.15
CA ALA A 82 -6.05 1.95 -1.03
C ALA A 82 -7.52 1.98 -1.47
N LEU A 83 -7.84 2.64 -2.59
CA LEU A 83 -9.17 2.58 -3.21
C LEU A 83 -9.54 1.13 -3.57
N VAL A 84 -8.64 0.38 -4.21
CA VAL A 84 -8.87 -1.03 -4.57
C VAL A 84 -9.08 -1.87 -3.31
N ILE A 85 -8.26 -1.68 -2.27
CA ILE A 85 -8.42 -2.34 -0.97
C ILE A 85 -9.81 -2.05 -0.39
N GLY A 86 -10.25 -0.80 -0.38
CA GLY A 86 -11.56 -0.39 0.14
C GLY A 86 -12.73 -1.03 -0.63
N PHE A 87 -12.69 -1.04 -1.97
CA PHE A 87 -13.72 -1.71 -2.79
C PHE A 87 -13.76 -3.21 -2.54
N MET A 88 -12.61 -3.87 -2.48
CA MET A 88 -12.53 -5.30 -2.20
C MET A 88 -13.04 -5.63 -0.79
N ALA A 89 -12.68 -4.81 0.21
CA ALA A 89 -13.12 -5.00 1.59
C ALA A 89 -14.64 -4.94 1.71
N VAL A 90 -15.29 -3.94 1.09
CA VAL A 90 -16.75 -3.84 1.07
C VAL A 90 -17.39 -5.01 0.31
N GLY A 91 -16.85 -5.37 -0.85
CA GLY A 91 -17.39 -6.47 -1.67
C GLY A 91 -17.31 -7.85 -0.99
N LEU A 92 -16.28 -8.06 -0.17
CA LEU A 92 -16.04 -9.34 0.52
C LEU A 92 -16.65 -9.38 1.94
N ALA A 93 -17.02 -8.23 2.52
CA ALA A 93 -17.55 -8.12 3.86
C ALA A 93 -18.76 -9.03 4.13
N ASN A 94 -19.71 -9.09 3.19
CA ASN A 94 -20.90 -9.94 3.30
C ASN A 94 -20.58 -11.44 3.22
N LYS A 95 -19.58 -11.84 2.42
CA LYS A 95 -19.16 -13.25 2.31
C LYS A 95 -18.45 -13.72 3.58
N ALA A 96 -17.60 -12.88 4.13
CA ALA A 96 -16.87 -13.19 5.35
C ALA A 96 -17.67 -12.94 6.63
N LYS A 97 -18.83 -12.29 6.54
CA LYS A 97 -19.68 -11.87 7.69
C LYS A 97 -18.90 -11.03 8.71
N CYS A 98 -18.02 -10.17 8.20
CA CYS A 98 -17.20 -9.26 9.00
C CYS A 98 -17.30 -7.83 8.44
N PRO A 99 -17.13 -6.80 9.27
CA PRO A 99 -17.05 -5.42 8.80
C PRO A 99 -15.85 -5.23 7.82
N PRO A 100 -15.96 -4.35 6.81
CA PRO A 100 -14.89 -4.14 5.83
C PRO A 100 -13.58 -3.65 6.45
N GLU A 101 -13.64 -2.97 7.59
CA GLU A 101 -12.49 -2.50 8.35
C GLU A 101 -11.61 -3.65 8.84
N THR A 102 -12.20 -4.82 9.09
CA THR A 102 -11.49 -6.05 9.49
C THR A 102 -10.45 -6.48 8.45
N PHE A 103 -10.66 -6.16 7.17
CA PHE A 103 -9.77 -6.52 6.07
C PHE A 103 -8.93 -5.34 5.61
N SER A 104 -9.53 -4.15 5.51
CA SER A 104 -8.87 -2.97 4.96
C SER A 104 -7.76 -2.46 5.86
N PHE A 105 -7.98 -2.41 7.16
CA PHE A 105 -6.96 -1.91 8.10
C PHE A 105 -5.66 -2.73 8.06
N PRO A 106 -5.66 -4.07 8.27
CA PRO A 106 -4.42 -4.84 8.21
C PRO A 106 -3.78 -4.85 6.82
N SER A 107 -4.55 -4.63 5.75
CA SER A 107 -4.03 -4.57 4.39
C SER A 107 -3.30 -3.27 4.07
N LEU A 108 -3.62 -2.17 4.76
CA LEU A 108 -2.94 -0.88 4.60
C LEU A 108 -1.63 -0.80 5.39
N LEU A 109 -1.55 -1.46 6.55
CA LEU A 109 -0.40 -1.32 7.47
C LEU A 109 0.95 -1.63 6.80
N PRO A 110 1.10 -2.69 5.98
CA PRO A 110 2.36 -2.95 5.29
C PRO A 110 2.74 -1.88 4.26
N MET A 111 1.77 -1.05 3.82
CA MET A 111 1.99 -0.01 2.83
C MET A 111 2.45 1.32 3.44
N ILE A 112 2.40 1.46 4.76
CA ILE A 112 2.86 2.69 5.46
C ILE A 112 4.31 2.99 5.07
N PRO A 113 4.63 4.23 4.68
CA PRO A 113 5.93 4.61 4.17
C PRO A 113 6.97 4.77 5.28
N GLY A 114 7.30 3.67 6.00
CA GLY A 114 8.17 3.63 7.16
C GLY A 114 9.56 4.20 6.93
N MET A 115 10.14 4.01 5.73
CA MET A 115 11.45 4.56 5.38
C MET A 115 11.43 6.10 5.31
N TYR A 116 10.34 6.69 4.83
CA TYR A 116 10.18 8.15 4.82
C TYR A 116 10.01 8.70 6.23
N ALA A 117 9.24 8.02 7.09
CA ALA A 117 9.12 8.37 8.49
C ALA A 117 10.48 8.31 9.20
N TYR A 118 11.24 7.23 9.01
CA TYR A 118 12.57 7.05 9.56
C TYR A 118 13.51 8.19 9.12
N ARG A 119 13.62 8.47 7.83
CA ARG A 119 14.49 9.54 7.29
C ARG A 119 14.07 10.93 7.77
N THR A 120 12.79 11.14 8.04
CA THR A 120 12.29 12.39 8.63
C THR A 120 12.85 12.58 10.03
N VAL A 121 12.76 11.55 10.86
CA VAL A 121 13.30 11.59 12.24
C VAL A 121 14.83 11.69 12.24
N GLU A 122 15.51 10.93 11.37
CA GLU A 122 16.96 11.02 11.18
C GLU A 122 17.40 12.43 10.80
N GLY A 123 16.75 13.05 9.81
CA GLY A 123 17.03 14.43 9.41
C GLY A 123 16.80 15.42 10.55
N MET A 124 15.73 15.24 11.34
CA MET A 124 15.46 16.08 12.52
C MET A 124 16.56 15.97 13.56
N VAL A 125 16.98 14.76 13.91
CA VAL A 125 18.05 14.53 14.90
C VAL A 125 19.37 15.12 14.41
N MET A 126 19.70 14.97 13.13
CA MET A 126 20.91 15.53 12.54
C MET A 126 20.90 17.05 12.51
N CYS A 127 19.76 17.70 12.24
CA CYS A 127 19.62 19.15 12.38
C CYS A 127 19.95 19.64 13.81
N LEU A 128 19.49 18.92 14.82
CA LEU A 128 19.74 19.29 16.21
C LEU A 128 21.21 19.05 16.65
N SER A 129 21.93 18.18 15.95
CA SER A 129 23.29 17.78 16.31
C SER A 129 24.37 18.56 15.55
N THR A 130 24.04 19.26 14.46
CA THR A 130 24.99 20.00 13.64
C THR A 130 25.01 21.49 13.98
N GLN A 131 26.21 22.10 13.93
CA GLN A 131 26.39 23.56 14.04
C GLN A 131 26.80 24.19 12.71
N ASP A 132 26.99 23.37 11.67
CA ASP A 132 27.33 23.80 10.32
C ASP A 132 26.06 24.13 9.55
N GLU A 133 25.97 25.34 8.98
CA GLU A 133 24.78 25.84 8.30
C GLU A 133 24.48 25.06 7.01
N GLU A 134 25.48 24.65 6.24
CA GLU A 134 25.28 23.87 5.03
C GLU A 134 24.72 22.49 5.33
N LEU A 135 25.28 21.83 6.34
CA LEU A 135 24.81 20.53 6.82
C LEU A 135 23.41 20.64 7.45
N PHE A 136 23.13 21.68 8.19
CA PHE A 136 21.81 21.96 8.75
C PHE A 136 20.75 22.08 7.65
N ASN A 137 21.03 22.88 6.62
CA ASN A 137 20.12 23.06 5.48
C ASN A 137 19.89 21.76 4.70
N HIS A 138 20.94 20.95 4.53
CA HIS A 138 20.82 19.63 3.91
C HIS A 138 19.89 18.69 4.71
N TYR A 139 20.09 18.58 6.02
CA TYR A 139 19.27 17.73 6.86
C TYR A 139 17.84 18.26 7.04
N LEU A 140 17.67 19.58 7.06
CA LEU A 140 16.34 20.21 7.07
C LEU A 140 15.57 19.88 5.77
N TYR A 141 16.24 19.92 4.62
CA TYR A 141 15.65 19.49 3.37
C TYR A 141 15.23 18.00 3.40
N LEU A 142 16.08 17.11 3.90
CA LEU A 142 15.77 15.69 4.04
C LEU A 142 14.57 15.47 4.98
N CYS A 143 14.57 16.15 6.12
CA CYS A 143 13.48 16.08 7.10
C CYS A 143 12.15 16.53 6.48
N THR A 144 12.11 17.71 5.86
CA THR A 144 10.88 18.28 5.30
C THR A 144 10.37 17.49 4.11
N SER A 145 11.24 17.13 3.16
CA SER A 145 10.87 16.39 1.95
C SER A 145 10.32 15.01 2.27
N ASN A 146 11.03 14.24 3.12
CA ASN A 146 10.56 12.93 3.53
C ASN A 146 9.32 13.02 4.42
N GLY A 147 9.24 14.03 5.31
CA GLY A 147 8.09 14.26 6.19
C GLY A 147 6.81 14.54 5.41
N PHE A 148 6.86 15.46 4.45
CA PHE A 148 5.71 15.74 3.58
C PHE A 148 5.29 14.51 2.78
N THR A 149 6.25 13.79 2.18
CA THR A 149 5.94 12.56 1.45
C THR A 149 5.24 11.55 2.35
N CYS A 150 5.73 11.33 3.58
CA CYS A 150 5.13 10.41 4.53
C CYS A 150 3.70 10.82 4.91
N VAL A 151 3.49 12.08 5.26
CA VAL A 151 2.17 12.60 5.68
C VAL A 151 1.16 12.51 4.54
N PHE A 152 1.52 12.98 3.34
CA PHE A 152 0.59 12.94 2.20
C PHE A 152 0.33 11.52 1.70
N ASP A 153 1.29 10.59 1.81
CA ASP A 153 1.07 9.20 1.47
C ASP A 153 0.05 8.54 2.42
N ILE A 154 0.21 8.75 3.74
CA ILE A 154 -0.74 8.25 4.74
C ILE A 154 -2.12 8.87 4.55
N LEU A 155 -2.22 10.18 4.33
CA LEU A 155 -3.49 10.85 4.05
C LEU A 155 -4.14 10.29 2.77
N GLY A 156 -3.37 10.10 1.71
CA GLY A 156 -3.84 9.48 0.47
C GLY A 156 -4.41 8.09 0.71
N MET A 157 -3.70 7.23 1.45
CA MET A 157 -4.18 5.89 1.78
C MET A 157 -5.46 5.90 2.61
N VAL A 158 -5.54 6.76 3.63
CA VAL A 158 -6.75 6.89 4.48
C VAL A 158 -7.94 7.35 3.65
N LEU A 159 -7.79 8.38 2.83
CA LEU A 159 -8.84 8.84 1.93
C LEU A 159 -9.23 7.76 0.92
N GLY A 160 -8.25 7.09 0.32
CA GLY A 160 -8.47 6.03 -0.65
C GLY A 160 -9.34 4.90 -0.10
N VAL A 161 -9.03 4.39 1.08
CA VAL A 161 -9.77 3.27 1.66
C VAL A 161 -11.15 3.69 2.22
N THR A 162 -11.26 4.89 2.76
CA THR A 162 -12.51 5.34 3.39
C THR A 162 -13.59 5.70 2.37
N LEU A 163 -13.22 6.25 1.20
CA LEU A 163 -14.17 6.62 0.16
C LEU A 163 -15.09 5.45 -0.25
N PRO A 164 -14.61 4.25 -0.65
CA PRO A 164 -15.48 3.13 -0.98
C PRO A 164 -16.34 2.68 0.20
N ILE A 165 -15.79 2.66 1.42
CA ILE A 165 -16.48 2.23 2.62
C ILE A 165 -17.68 3.15 2.91
N PHE A 166 -17.50 4.48 2.80
CA PHE A 166 -18.58 5.43 3.03
C PHE A 166 -19.63 5.42 1.91
N ILE A 167 -19.21 5.43 0.65
CA ILE A 167 -20.10 5.45 -0.52
C ILE A 167 -20.95 4.18 -0.55
N LEU A 168 -20.33 3.03 -0.31
CA LEU A 168 -20.97 1.72 -0.35
C LEU A 168 -21.42 1.22 1.03
N SER A 169 -21.56 2.10 2.01
CA SER A 169 -21.93 1.75 3.39
C SER A 169 -23.22 0.95 3.51
N ARG A 170 -24.17 1.14 2.59
CA ARG A 170 -25.43 0.37 2.53
C ARG A 170 -25.23 -1.09 2.08
N MET A 171 -24.18 -1.37 1.32
CA MET A 171 -23.83 -2.71 0.82
C MET A 171 -22.91 -3.46 1.79
N SER A 172 -22.30 -2.74 2.73
CA SER A 172 -21.36 -3.28 3.69
C SER A 172 -22.05 -4.11 4.78
N TYR A 173 -21.38 -5.16 5.24
CA TYR A 173 -21.84 -5.95 6.38
C TYR A 173 -21.73 -5.11 7.65
N ARG A 174 -22.84 -5.03 8.42
CA ARG A 174 -22.90 -4.40 9.75
C ARG A 174 -23.39 -5.41 10.76
N VAL A 175 -22.68 -5.57 11.85
CA VAL A 175 -23.07 -6.51 12.94
C VAL A 175 -24.46 -6.18 13.48
N THR A 176 -24.77 -4.89 13.63
CA THR A 176 -26.06 -4.40 14.17
C THR A 176 -27.25 -4.55 13.21
N ARG A 177 -27.02 -4.77 11.91
CA ARG A 177 -28.11 -4.87 10.90
C ARG A 177 -28.87 -6.19 10.96
N ASN A 178 -28.30 -7.21 11.56
CA ASN A 178 -28.90 -8.55 11.71
C ASN A 178 -29.50 -8.78 13.12
N MET A 179 -29.62 -7.74 13.94
CA MET A 179 -30.21 -7.82 15.27
C MET A 179 -31.69 -7.37 15.32
N TYR A 180 -32.29 -7.02 14.14
CA TYR A 180 -33.70 -6.64 14.02
C TYR A 180 -34.41 -7.49 13.00
#